data_5129f71927d169fc04be50ef81f60598
#
_entry.id   5129f71927d169fc04be50ef81f60598
#
_cell.length_a   1.000
_cell.length_b   1.000
_cell.length_c   1.000
_cell.angle_alpha   90.00
_cell.angle_beta   90.00
_cell.angle_gamma   90.00
#
_symmetry.space_group_name_H-M   'P 1'
#
loop_
_entity.id
_entity.type
_entity.pdbx_description
1 polymer ?
#
loop_
_entity_poly.entity_id
_entity_poly.type
_entity_poly.pdbx_seq_one_letter_code
_entity_poly.pdbx_strand_id
1 'polypeptide(L)'
;MFSPTRVIMTTIDSQEPIWLAGIDNGNLLVTLRQIQTLITMYIFQKATDLTHRLHNGMPIYPGDPSPSFESYSTLEKEGVNLTKIVMGSHTGTHLDAPRHFIQDGIGIDQIPVNRLMGEAYVADLSQKPIGSGITSRDLLSVLEGNILIDDIVICYTGCSERWGDDSVNRNYTYFTGDAADYLVSKKVRAIGVDFLSVEKFNALEPIAHKTLLGNGIFIIESLSNALKQFLGKRILMICMPIKLEGGDGAPARVVAIPIG
;
A
#
# COMPACT_ATOMS: atom_id res chain seq x y z
N MET A 1 36.67 13.40 31.31
CA MET A 1 35.69 14.51 31.47
C MET A 1 35.24 14.90 30.06
N PHE A 2 34.05 14.50 29.64
CA PHE A 2 33.50 14.92 28.35
C PHE A 2 32.89 16.30 28.52
N SER A 3 33.38 17.28 27.75
CA SER A 3 32.84 18.63 27.71
C SER A 3 31.46 18.59 27.01
N PRO A 4 30.44 19.30 27.50
CA PRO A 4 29.10 19.24 26.88
C PRO A 4 29.12 19.92 25.51
N THR A 5 28.52 19.25 24.53
CA THR A 5 28.29 19.76 23.18
C THR A 5 27.53 21.09 23.25
N ARG A 6 28.16 22.20 22.84
CA ARG A 6 27.45 23.49 22.73
C ARG A 6 26.67 23.56 21.44
N VAL A 7 25.38 23.75 21.55
CA VAL A 7 24.53 24.17 20.43
C VAL A 7 24.70 25.70 20.28
N ILE A 8 25.23 26.15 19.16
CA ILE A 8 25.36 27.57 18.86
C ILE A 8 24.20 27.98 17.95
N MET A 9 23.39 28.92 18.43
CA MET A 9 22.39 29.59 17.58
C MET A 9 23.06 30.78 16.90
N THR A 10 22.99 30.85 15.57
CA THR A 10 23.28 32.09 14.85
C THR A 10 22.06 32.43 13.97
N THR A 11 21.61 33.67 14.07
CA THR A 11 20.66 34.25 13.11
C THR A 11 21.45 34.88 11.98
N ILE A 12 21.30 34.36 10.78
CA ILE A 12 21.71 35.05 9.56
C ILE A 12 20.44 35.65 8.97
N ASP A 13 20.49 36.95 8.81
CA ASP A 13 19.44 37.85 8.32
C ASP A 13 18.49 37.23 7.30
N SER A 14 17.35 36.73 7.75
CA SER A 14 16.06 36.47 7.07
C SER A 14 15.25 35.38 7.78
N GLN A 15 14.27 35.80 8.47
CA GLN A 15 12.98 35.18 8.83
C GLN A 15 12.88 33.70 9.32
N GLU A 16 13.96 32.89 9.28
CA GLU A 16 13.90 31.55 9.89
C GLU A 16 15.18 31.22 10.70
N PRO A 17 15.05 30.66 11.91
CA PRO A 17 16.20 30.26 12.73
C PRO A 17 16.90 29.04 12.11
N ILE A 18 18.19 29.20 11.76
CA ILE A 18 19.05 28.09 11.36
C ILE A 18 19.70 27.50 12.60
N TRP A 19 19.35 26.26 12.93
CA TRP A 19 19.99 25.52 14.00
C TRP A 19 21.26 24.83 13.46
N LEU A 20 22.38 25.06 14.12
CA LEU A 20 23.66 24.38 13.82
C LEU A 20 23.98 23.41 14.96
N ALA A 21 24.17 22.15 14.66
CA ALA A 21 24.77 21.20 15.57
C ALA A 21 26.31 21.23 15.32
N GLY A 22 27.12 21.64 16.30
CA GLY A 22 28.55 21.70 16.18
C GLY A 22 29.25 20.77 17.16
N ILE A 23 30.33 20.12 16.72
CA ILE A 23 31.36 19.53 17.59
C ILE A 23 32.50 20.50 17.64
N ASP A 24 32.91 20.89 18.85
CA ASP A 24 34.01 21.83 19.09
C ASP A 24 35.37 21.23 18.70
N ASN A 25 36.32 22.08 18.23
CA ASN A 25 37.66 21.77 17.72
C ASN A 25 37.76 21.31 16.26
N GLY A 26 37.08 22.00 15.35
CA GLY A 26 37.50 22.04 13.94
C GLY A 26 36.88 20.98 13.02
N ASN A 27 35.87 20.23 13.45
CA ASN A 27 35.27 19.22 12.62
C ASN A 27 33.72 19.23 12.63
N LEU A 28 33.19 19.43 11.48
CA LEU A 28 31.84 19.21 11.02
C LEU A 28 30.71 20.06 11.65
N LEU A 29 30.58 21.30 11.20
CA LEU A 29 29.33 22.05 11.30
C LEU A 29 28.35 21.47 10.27
N VAL A 30 27.35 20.67 10.73
CA VAL A 30 26.30 20.18 9.88
C VAL A 30 25.08 21.06 10.10
N THR A 31 24.60 21.70 9.05
CA THR A 31 23.37 22.51 9.11
C THR A 31 22.14 21.62 9.32
N LEU A 32 21.09 22.16 9.93
CA LEU A 32 19.81 21.46 10.03
C LEU A 32 19.32 20.97 8.66
N ARG A 33 19.54 21.74 7.60
CA ARG A 33 19.20 21.35 6.23
C ARG A 33 19.97 20.10 5.80
N GLN A 34 21.26 19.99 6.13
CA GLN A 34 22.07 18.80 5.82
C GLN A 34 21.61 17.59 6.65
N ILE A 35 21.31 17.78 7.94
CA ILE A 35 20.76 16.73 8.80
C ILE A 35 19.42 16.27 8.25
N GLN A 36 18.53 17.19 7.91
CA GLN A 36 17.22 16.88 7.32
C GLN A 36 17.36 16.15 5.98
N THR A 37 18.31 16.56 5.14
CA THR A 37 18.62 15.86 3.88
C THR A 37 19.11 14.44 4.14
N LEU A 38 20.04 14.24 5.07
CA LEU A 38 20.58 12.93 5.42
C LEU A 38 19.49 12.01 6.01
N ILE A 39 18.65 12.53 6.90
CA ILE A 39 17.51 11.79 7.46
C ILE A 39 16.54 11.41 6.34
N THR A 40 16.21 12.33 5.45
CA THR A 40 15.31 12.08 4.32
C THR A 40 15.90 11.01 3.39
N MET A 41 17.17 11.12 3.02
CA MET A 41 17.86 10.10 2.21
C MET A 41 17.89 8.74 2.90
N TYR A 42 18.19 8.69 4.20
CA TYR A 42 18.21 7.45 4.96
C TYR A 42 16.83 6.79 5.05
N ILE A 43 15.76 7.58 5.23
CA ILE A 43 14.38 7.09 5.26
C ILE A 43 14.01 6.49 3.90
N PHE A 44 14.31 7.17 2.79
CA PHE A 44 14.01 6.66 1.45
C PHE A 44 14.81 5.40 1.09
N GLN A 45 16.03 5.24 1.59
CA GLN A 45 16.82 4.01 1.41
C GLN A 45 16.16 2.78 2.07
N LYS A 46 15.26 2.99 3.03
CA LYS A 46 14.49 1.92 3.69
C LYS A 46 13.14 1.63 3.00
N ALA A 47 12.85 2.30 1.88
CA ALA A 47 11.63 2.05 1.14
C ALA A 47 11.56 0.58 0.71
N THR A 48 10.44 -0.05 1.00
CA THR A 48 10.17 -1.46 0.69
C THR A 48 9.06 -1.55 -0.35
N ASP A 49 9.29 -2.34 -1.37
CA ASP A 49 8.33 -2.64 -2.41
C ASP A 49 7.34 -3.72 -1.92
N LEU A 50 6.07 -3.36 -1.86
CA LEU A 50 4.98 -4.24 -1.47
C LEU A 50 4.23 -4.84 -2.68
N THR A 51 4.80 -4.73 -3.88
CA THR A 51 4.15 -5.09 -5.14
C THR A 51 4.59 -6.48 -5.60
N HIS A 52 3.65 -7.31 -6.04
CA HIS A 52 3.97 -8.55 -6.75
C HIS A 52 4.51 -8.27 -8.15
N ARG A 53 5.45 -9.09 -8.60
CA ARG A 53 5.94 -9.05 -9.99
C ARG A 53 4.83 -9.48 -10.94
N LEU A 54 4.64 -8.72 -12.01
CA LEU A 54 3.75 -9.11 -13.10
C LEU A 54 4.50 -10.06 -14.05
N HIS A 55 3.90 -11.22 -14.34
CA HIS A 55 4.46 -12.22 -15.26
C HIS A 55 3.39 -13.14 -15.82
N ASN A 56 3.69 -13.81 -16.92
CA ASN A 56 2.83 -14.85 -17.48
C ASN A 56 2.61 -15.96 -16.44
N GLY A 57 1.36 -16.41 -16.29
CA GLY A 57 1.01 -17.49 -15.35
C GLY A 57 0.97 -17.07 -13.88
N MET A 58 0.99 -15.77 -13.58
CA MET A 58 0.79 -15.29 -12.22
C MET A 58 -0.63 -15.58 -11.73
N PRO A 59 -0.86 -15.61 -10.39
CA PRO A 59 -2.20 -15.73 -9.83
C PRO A 59 -3.10 -14.58 -10.30
N ILE A 60 -4.33 -14.91 -10.62
CA ILE A 60 -5.41 -13.99 -10.97
C ILE A 60 -6.70 -14.44 -10.28
N TYR A 61 -7.65 -13.53 -10.12
CA TYR A 61 -8.98 -13.92 -9.70
C TYR A 61 -9.59 -14.85 -10.76
N PRO A 62 -10.16 -16.01 -10.36
CA PRO A 62 -10.71 -16.97 -11.32
C PRO A 62 -11.85 -16.37 -12.16
N GLY A 63 -11.65 -16.32 -13.46
CA GLY A 63 -12.56 -15.70 -14.42
C GLY A 63 -12.02 -14.41 -15.05
N ASP A 64 -11.02 -13.81 -14.47
CA ASP A 64 -10.37 -12.63 -15.03
C ASP A 64 -9.49 -12.96 -16.25
N PRO A 65 -9.22 -11.97 -17.14
CA PRO A 65 -8.31 -12.15 -18.26
C PRO A 65 -6.91 -12.53 -17.80
N SER A 66 -6.38 -13.63 -18.35
CA SER A 66 -4.99 -14.03 -18.10
C SER A 66 -4.02 -12.99 -18.65
N PRO A 67 -3.04 -12.52 -17.86
CA PRO A 67 -2.07 -11.57 -18.33
C PRO A 67 -1.12 -12.21 -19.37
N SER A 68 -0.75 -11.42 -20.39
CA SER A 68 0.22 -11.79 -21.41
C SER A 68 1.27 -10.70 -21.56
N PHE A 69 2.54 -11.08 -21.42
CA PHE A 69 3.71 -10.26 -21.58
C PHE A 69 4.57 -10.87 -22.69
N GLU A 70 4.55 -10.25 -23.86
CA GLU A 70 5.21 -10.76 -25.08
C GLU A 70 6.25 -9.76 -25.57
N SER A 71 7.41 -10.28 -26.04
CA SER A 71 8.38 -9.45 -26.76
C SER A 71 7.76 -8.99 -28.07
N TYR A 72 7.54 -7.68 -28.22
CA TYR A 72 7.03 -7.07 -29.44
C TYR A 72 8.16 -6.68 -30.38
N SER A 73 9.26 -6.14 -29.83
CA SER A 73 10.49 -5.79 -30.55
C SER A 73 11.69 -6.23 -29.74
N THR A 74 12.81 -6.51 -30.43
CA THR A 74 14.08 -6.91 -29.80
C THR A 74 15.23 -6.03 -30.27
N LEU A 75 16.26 -5.86 -29.45
CA LEU A 75 17.48 -5.14 -29.81
C LEU A 75 18.13 -5.71 -31.08
N GLU A 76 18.09 -7.02 -31.27
CA GLU A 76 18.72 -7.72 -32.39
C GLU A 76 18.06 -7.37 -33.73
N LYS A 77 16.72 -7.28 -33.76
CA LYS A 77 15.95 -7.09 -35.00
C LYS A 77 15.61 -5.65 -35.26
N GLU A 78 15.10 -4.95 -34.25
CA GLU A 78 14.54 -3.61 -34.37
C GLU A 78 15.38 -2.53 -33.68
N GLY A 79 16.49 -2.90 -33.01
CA GLY A 79 17.36 -1.97 -32.30
C GLY A 79 16.77 -1.42 -31.00
N VAL A 80 15.62 -1.97 -30.54
CA VAL A 80 14.92 -1.57 -29.31
C VAL A 80 14.17 -2.76 -28.74
N ASN A 81 14.17 -2.88 -27.41
CA ASN A 81 13.30 -3.83 -26.74
C ASN A 81 11.95 -3.17 -26.42
N LEU A 82 10.86 -3.81 -26.84
CA LEU A 82 9.49 -3.38 -26.52
C LEU A 82 8.67 -4.59 -26.11
N THR A 83 7.94 -4.47 -25.00
CA THR A 83 7.04 -5.52 -24.51
C THR A 83 5.59 -5.10 -24.79
N LYS A 84 4.84 -5.98 -25.44
CA LYS A 84 3.39 -5.89 -25.52
C LYS A 84 2.80 -6.44 -24.22
N ILE A 85 1.90 -5.66 -23.59
CA ILE A 85 1.26 -6.00 -22.32
C ILE A 85 -0.25 -6.11 -22.56
N VAL A 86 -0.84 -7.24 -22.16
CA VAL A 86 -2.28 -7.45 -22.10
C VAL A 86 -2.59 -7.96 -20.69
N MET A 87 -3.50 -7.30 -19.98
CA MET A 87 -3.90 -7.69 -18.62
C MET A 87 -5.22 -7.04 -18.22
N GLY A 88 -5.89 -7.61 -17.21
CA GLY A 88 -7.05 -6.98 -16.58
C GLY A 88 -6.64 -5.82 -15.67
N SER A 89 -7.57 -4.93 -15.37
CA SER A 89 -7.37 -3.80 -14.44
C SER A 89 -7.08 -4.25 -13.01
N HIS A 90 -7.51 -5.46 -12.63
CA HIS A 90 -7.29 -6.05 -11.30
C HIS A 90 -6.19 -7.13 -11.29
N THR A 91 -5.16 -6.99 -12.15
CA THR A 91 -4.06 -7.94 -12.24
C THR A 91 -2.96 -7.63 -11.21
N GLY A 92 -2.64 -8.61 -10.36
CA GLY A 92 -1.58 -8.51 -9.35
C GLY A 92 -1.88 -7.52 -8.25
N THR A 93 -0.87 -6.82 -7.74
CA THR A 93 -1.09 -5.74 -6.77
C THR A 93 -1.74 -4.55 -7.49
N HIS A 94 -2.94 -4.17 -7.05
CA HIS A 94 -3.76 -3.17 -7.72
C HIS A 94 -4.59 -2.34 -6.73
N LEU A 95 -5.20 -1.27 -7.22
CA LEU A 95 -6.14 -0.43 -6.49
C LEU A 95 -7.50 -0.49 -7.18
N ASP A 96 -8.56 -0.71 -6.39
CA ASP A 96 -9.94 -0.60 -6.84
C ASP A 96 -10.44 0.83 -6.67
N ALA A 97 -11.03 1.35 -7.74
CA ALA A 97 -11.78 2.61 -7.71
C ALA A 97 -13.27 2.33 -7.38
N PRO A 98 -14.01 3.31 -6.85
CA PRO A 98 -15.45 3.19 -6.61
C PRO A 98 -16.24 2.64 -7.81
N ARG A 99 -15.85 3.00 -9.02
CA ARG A 99 -16.47 2.54 -10.27
C ARG A 99 -16.51 1.02 -10.41
N HIS A 100 -15.64 0.29 -9.72
CA HIS A 100 -15.62 -1.18 -9.79
C HIS A 100 -16.95 -1.82 -9.37
N PHE A 101 -17.56 -1.33 -8.29
CA PHE A 101 -18.84 -1.86 -7.78
C PHE A 101 -19.95 -0.81 -7.66
N ILE A 102 -19.67 0.47 -7.88
CA ILE A 102 -20.63 1.57 -7.77
C ILE A 102 -20.87 2.15 -9.15
N GLN A 103 -22.11 2.09 -9.64
CA GLN A 103 -22.48 2.45 -11.03
C GLN A 103 -22.00 3.83 -11.46
N ASP A 104 -22.17 4.85 -10.62
CA ASP A 104 -21.73 6.22 -10.88
C ASP A 104 -20.48 6.59 -10.06
N GLY A 105 -19.70 5.58 -9.65
CA GLY A 105 -18.47 5.75 -8.91
C GLY A 105 -17.39 6.41 -9.76
N ILE A 106 -16.51 7.18 -9.10
CA ILE A 106 -15.36 7.79 -9.78
C ILE A 106 -14.41 6.70 -10.28
N GLY A 107 -13.79 6.95 -11.45
CA GLY A 107 -12.73 6.11 -12.01
C GLY A 107 -11.38 6.32 -11.35
N ILE A 108 -10.46 5.39 -11.63
CA ILE A 108 -9.10 5.41 -11.08
C ILE A 108 -8.33 6.70 -11.41
N ASP A 109 -8.57 7.26 -12.59
CA ASP A 109 -7.95 8.49 -13.09
C ASP A 109 -8.43 9.75 -12.36
N GLN A 110 -9.58 9.69 -11.69
CA GLN A 110 -10.21 10.79 -10.97
C GLN A 110 -9.85 10.82 -9.48
N ILE A 111 -9.19 9.78 -8.97
CA ILE A 111 -8.78 9.73 -7.55
C ILE A 111 -7.67 10.78 -7.31
N PRO A 112 -7.86 11.72 -6.36
CA PRO A 112 -6.83 12.71 -6.04
C PRO A 112 -5.55 12.05 -5.51
N VAL A 113 -4.38 12.51 -5.96
CA VAL A 113 -3.07 11.91 -5.61
C VAL A 113 -2.84 11.85 -4.10
N ASN A 114 -3.29 12.87 -3.35
CA ASN A 114 -3.16 12.89 -1.88
C ASN A 114 -4.01 11.82 -1.18
N ARG A 115 -4.95 11.18 -1.89
CA ARG A 115 -5.70 10.03 -1.37
C ARG A 115 -4.95 8.71 -1.55
N LEU A 116 -3.93 8.68 -2.41
CA LEU A 116 -3.14 7.51 -2.78
C LEU A 116 -1.91 7.31 -1.90
N MET A 117 -1.71 8.17 -0.92
CA MET A 117 -0.59 8.08 0.02
C MET A 117 -1.01 8.59 1.40
N GLY A 118 -0.37 8.06 2.43
CA GLY A 118 -0.65 8.47 3.82
C GLY A 118 -0.05 7.52 4.83
N GLU A 119 -0.26 7.86 6.09
CA GLU A 119 0.10 6.96 7.17
C GLU A 119 -0.79 5.71 7.13
N ALA A 120 -0.17 4.57 7.34
CA ALA A 120 -0.83 3.29 7.36
C ALA A 120 -0.42 2.50 8.61
N TYR A 121 -1.36 1.76 9.18
CA TYR A 121 -1.10 0.78 10.23
C TYR A 121 -1.21 -0.63 9.67
N VAL A 122 -0.21 -1.46 9.92
CA VAL A 122 -0.16 -2.85 9.44
C VAL A 122 -0.65 -3.77 10.55
N ALA A 123 -1.90 -4.21 10.43
CA ALA A 123 -2.56 -5.11 11.36
C ALA A 123 -2.14 -6.56 11.11
N ASP A 124 -1.72 -7.24 12.16
CA ASP A 124 -1.37 -8.67 12.12
C ASP A 124 -2.62 -9.54 12.34
N LEU A 125 -3.09 -10.15 11.28
CA LEU A 125 -4.17 -11.14 11.27
C LEU A 125 -3.68 -12.51 10.81
N SER A 126 -2.37 -12.78 10.89
CA SER A 126 -1.75 -14.05 10.45
C SER A 126 -2.26 -15.29 11.20
N GLN A 127 -2.88 -15.09 12.35
CA GLN A 127 -3.50 -16.18 13.13
C GLN A 127 -4.88 -16.59 12.59
N LYS A 128 -5.44 -15.82 11.63
CA LYS A 128 -6.72 -16.22 11.01
C LYS A 128 -6.51 -17.42 10.10
N PRO A 129 -7.33 -18.46 10.22
CA PRO A 129 -7.27 -19.57 9.27
C PRO A 129 -7.53 -19.09 7.85
N ILE A 130 -6.73 -19.53 6.89
CA ILE A 130 -6.94 -19.24 5.46
C ILE A 130 -8.37 -19.71 5.07
N GLY A 131 -9.05 -18.90 4.27
CA GLY A 131 -10.44 -19.16 3.87
C GLY A 131 -11.50 -18.74 4.89
N SER A 132 -11.09 -18.21 6.05
CA SER A 132 -12.03 -17.70 7.05
C SER A 132 -12.33 -16.20 6.84
N GLY A 133 -13.52 -15.77 7.31
CA GLY A 133 -13.90 -14.36 7.31
C GLY A 133 -13.19 -13.57 8.42
N ILE A 134 -12.72 -12.38 8.10
CA ILE A 134 -12.28 -11.37 9.06
C ILE A 134 -13.53 -10.63 9.53
N THR A 135 -13.81 -10.65 10.82
CA THR A 135 -14.98 -10.02 11.44
C THR A 135 -14.62 -8.66 12.05
N SER A 136 -15.63 -7.87 12.40
CA SER A 136 -15.45 -6.62 13.17
C SER A 136 -14.71 -6.85 14.48
N ARG A 137 -14.92 -8.00 15.15
CA ARG A 137 -14.23 -8.37 16.40
C ARG A 137 -12.74 -8.61 16.14
N ASP A 138 -12.38 -9.28 15.05
CA ASP A 138 -10.98 -9.49 14.66
C ASP A 138 -10.29 -8.15 14.45
N LEU A 139 -10.91 -7.26 13.68
CA LEU A 139 -10.38 -5.91 13.42
C LEU A 139 -10.26 -5.08 14.69
N LEU A 140 -11.29 -5.10 15.55
CA LEU A 140 -11.26 -4.39 16.83
C LEU A 140 -10.04 -4.83 17.66
N SER A 141 -9.76 -6.12 17.71
CA SER A 141 -8.67 -6.67 18.55
C SER A 141 -7.27 -6.20 18.14
N VAL A 142 -7.07 -5.85 16.86
CA VAL A 142 -5.75 -5.43 16.33
C VAL A 142 -5.66 -3.94 15.99
N LEU A 143 -6.80 -3.25 15.84
CA LEU A 143 -6.84 -1.84 15.44
C LEU A 143 -7.13 -0.88 16.58
N GLU A 144 -7.72 -1.37 17.72
CA GLU A 144 -8.07 -0.48 18.82
C GLU A 144 -6.85 0.24 19.41
N GLY A 145 -6.91 1.57 19.45
CA GLY A 145 -5.80 2.41 19.91
C GLY A 145 -4.64 2.58 18.92
N ASN A 146 -4.67 1.89 17.78
CA ASN A 146 -3.57 1.89 16.80
C ASN A 146 -3.86 2.70 15.53
N ILE A 147 -5.13 3.06 15.28
CA ILE A 147 -5.52 3.78 14.05
C ILE A 147 -6.15 5.13 14.38
N LEU A 148 -5.97 6.07 13.46
CA LEU A 148 -6.54 7.41 13.47
C LEU A 148 -7.56 7.58 12.33
N ILE A 149 -8.37 8.62 12.39
CA ILE A 149 -9.24 9.01 11.27
C ILE A 149 -8.36 9.32 10.06
N ASP A 150 -8.80 8.89 8.87
CA ASP A 150 -8.13 9.07 7.59
C ASP A 150 -6.83 8.26 7.42
N ASP A 151 -6.55 7.30 8.32
CA ASP A 151 -5.47 6.33 8.15
C ASP A 151 -5.77 5.35 7.00
N ILE A 152 -4.71 4.73 6.50
CA ILE A 152 -4.78 3.51 5.71
C ILE A 152 -4.63 2.32 6.66
N VAL A 153 -5.49 1.34 6.54
CA VAL A 153 -5.40 0.10 7.32
C VAL A 153 -4.93 -1.03 6.40
N ILE A 154 -3.85 -1.70 6.76
CA ILE A 154 -3.35 -2.83 6.00
C ILE A 154 -3.52 -4.10 6.84
N CYS A 155 -4.21 -5.10 6.29
CA CYS A 155 -4.45 -6.38 6.94
C CYS A 155 -3.54 -7.45 6.34
N TYR A 156 -2.62 -7.96 7.14
CA TYR A 156 -1.75 -9.09 6.78
C TYR A 156 -2.31 -10.38 7.36
N THR A 157 -2.56 -11.36 6.50
CA THR A 157 -3.12 -12.68 6.89
C THR A 157 -2.16 -13.84 6.62
N GLY A 158 -1.05 -13.58 5.92
CA GLY A 158 -0.12 -14.60 5.44
C GLY A 158 -0.55 -15.27 4.13
N CYS A 159 -1.65 -14.85 3.50
CA CYS A 159 -2.05 -15.35 2.19
C CYS A 159 -0.96 -15.11 1.14
N SER A 160 -0.26 -13.98 1.20
CA SER A 160 0.84 -13.63 0.30
C SER A 160 2.06 -14.56 0.40
N GLU A 161 2.24 -15.29 1.51
CA GLU A 161 3.30 -16.30 1.62
C GLU A 161 3.09 -17.50 0.68
N ARG A 162 1.83 -17.67 0.25
CA ARG A 162 1.40 -18.75 -0.63
C ARG A 162 1.05 -18.23 -2.04
N TRP A 163 1.56 -17.05 -2.40
CA TRP A 163 1.36 -16.49 -3.73
C TRP A 163 1.87 -17.46 -4.81
N GLY A 164 0.99 -17.83 -5.76
CA GLY A 164 1.28 -18.84 -6.77
C GLY A 164 0.81 -20.27 -6.43
N ASP A 165 0.28 -20.49 -5.24
CA ASP A 165 -0.41 -21.73 -4.88
C ASP A 165 -1.88 -21.64 -5.33
N ASP A 166 -2.27 -22.46 -6.31
CA ASP A 166 -3.64 -22.47 -6.86
C ASP A 166 -4.73 -22.68 -5.81
N SER A 167 -4.40 -23.36 -4.69
CA SER A 167 -5.36 -23.55 -3.60
C SER A 167 -5.77 -22.23 -2.93
N VAL A 168 -4.89 -21.21 -2.95
CA VAL A 168 -5.15 -19.90 -2.35
C VAL A 168 -5.99 -19.02 -3.27
N ASN A 169 -5.94 -19.22 -4.59
CA ASN A 169 -6.74 -18.43 -5.55
C ASN A 169 -8.25 -18.56 -5.35
N ARG A 170 -8.70 -19.58 -4.62
CA ARG A 170 -10.12 -19.85 -4.34
C ARG A 170 -10.43 -19.99 -2.85
N ASN A 171 -9.42 -19.97 -2.00
CA ASN A 171 -9.56 -20.17 -0.57
C ASN A 171 -8.62 -19.21 0.19
N TYR A 172 -8.85 -17.92 0.05
CA TYR A 172 -8.17 -16.85 0.76
C TYR A 172 -9.06 -16.27 1.86
N THR A 173 -8.46 -15.55 2.79
CA THR A 173 -9.18 -14.81 3.83
C THR A 173 -9.94 -13.64 3.20
N TYR A 174 -11.09 -13.25 3.75
CA TYR A 174 -11.95 -12.19 3.22
C TYR A 174 -12.60 -11.38 4.35
N PHE A 175 -13.15 -10.20 4.06
CA PHE A 175 -13.92 -9.44 5.03
C PHE A 175 -15.37 -9.89 5.05
N THR A 176 -15.94 -9.97 6.27
CA THR A 176 -17.39 -10.08 6.47
C THR A 176 -18.03 -8.69 6.37
N GLY A 177 -19.35 -8.62 6.17
CA GLY A 177 -20.06 -7.34 6.08
C GLY A 177 -19.85 -6.44 7.32
N ASP A 178 -19.88 -7.04 8.50
CA ASP A 178 -19.65 -6.30 9.77
C ASP A 178 -18.21 -5.78 9.91
N ALA A 179 -17.23 -6.43 9.29
CA ALA A 179 -15.87 -5.92 9.20
C ALA A 179 -15.77 -4.68 8.31
N ALA A 180 -16.45 -4.70 7.15
CA ALA A 180 -16.52 -3.55 6.27
C ALA A 180 -17.23 -2.36 6.96
N ASP A 181 -18.36 -2.59 7.63
CA ASP A 181 -19.08 -1.58 8.42
C ASP A 181 -18.20 -0.99 9.53
N TYR A 182 -17.41 -1.83 10.21
CA TYR A 182 -16.47 -1.37 11.23
C TYR A 182 -15.42 -0.42 10.64
N LEU A 183 -14.80 -0.75 9.50
CA LEU A 183 -13.83 0.12 8.82
C LEU A 183 -14.45 1.46 8.39
N VAL A 184 -15.68 1.44 7.88
CA VAL A 184 -16.45 2.65 7.58
C VAL A 184 -16.66 3.51 8.84
N SER A 185 -17.04 2.89 9.97
CA SER A 185 -17.24 3.59 11.25
C SER A 185 -15.97 4.27 11.75
N LYS A 186 -14.80 3.71 11.43
CA LYS A 186 -13.48 4.26 11.78
C LYS A 186 -13.02 5.37 10.83
N LYS A 187 -13.74 5.61 9.74
CA LYS A 187 -13.43 6.64 8.73
C LYS A 187 -12.02 6.49 8.16
N VAL A 188 -11.61 5.25 7.88
CA VAL A 188 -10.33 4.99 7.24
C VAL A 188 -10.36 5.48 5.79
N ARG A 189 -9.21 5.86 5.23
CA ARG A 189 -9.07 6.37 3.87
C ARG A 189 -9.06 5.25 2.83
N ALA A 190 -8.35 4.19 3.14
CA ALA A 190 -8.19 3.03 2.30
C ALA A 190 -7.89 1.80 3.14
N ILE A 191 -8.08 0.64 2.56
CA ILE A 191 -7.62 -0.62 3.11
C ILE A 191 -6.63 -1.28 2.14
N GLY A 192 -5.65 -2.01 2.69
CA GLY A 192 -4.76 -2.86 1.93
C GLY A 192 -4.83 -4.29 2.46
N VAL A 193 -4.73 -5.28 1.57
CA VAL A 193 -4.79 -6.70 1.93
C VAL A 193 -3.75 -7.50 1.17
N ASP A 194 -3.27 -8.60 1.79
CA ASP A 194 -2.30 -9.52 1.22
C ASP A 194 -2.94 -10.74 0.53
N PHE A 195 -4.20 -10.60 0.13
CA PHE A 195 -4.99 -11.65 -0.53
C PHE A 195 -5.69 -11.12 -1.78
N LEU A 196 -6.24 -12.04 -2.59
CA LEU A 196 -6.70 -11.76 -3.95
C LEU A 196 -7.94 -10.89 -4.04
N SER A 197 -8.83 -10.94 -3.04
CA SER A 197 -10.03 -10.12 -3.01
C SER A 197 -10.53 -9.94 -1.58
N VAL A 198 -11.03 -8.74 -1.26
CA VAL A 198 -11.70 -8.47 0.02
C VAL A 198 -13.00 -9.24 0.17
N GLU A 199 -13.56 -9.74 -0.92
CA GLU A 199 -14.78 -10.55 -0.92
C GLU A 199 -14.45 -12.04 -0.83
N LYS A 200 -15.36 -12.82 -0.24
CA LYS A 200 -15.29 -14.28 -0.29
C LYS A 200 -15.38 -14.76 -1.75
N PHE A 201 -14.54 -15.73 -2.12
CA PHE A 201 -14.60 -16.31 -3.45
C PHE A 201 -16.02 -16.85 -3.76
N ASN A 202 -16.56 -16.51 -4.94
CA ASN A 202 -17.92 -16.83 -5.35
C ASN A 202 -19.03 -16.33 -4.41
N ALA A 203 -18.81 -15.24 -3.69
CA ALA A 203 -19.89 -14.60 -2.96
C ALA A 203 -21.04 -14.19 -3.90
N LEU A 204 -22.28 -14.49 -3.51
CA LEU A 204 -23.46 -14.10 -4.31
C LEU A 204 -23.64 -12.58 -4.34
N GLU A 205 -23.28 -11.89 -3.24
CA GLU A 205 -23.34 -10.44 -3.11
C GLU A 205 -21.99 -9.90 -2.67
N PRO A 206 -21.42 -8.92 -3.37
CA PRO A 206 -20.13 -8.31 -3.03
C PRO A 206 -20.29 -7.23 -1.93
N ILE A 207 -20.64 -7.66 -0.72
CA ILE A 207 -21.01 -6.77 0.39
C ILE A 207 -19.82 -5.91 0.82
N ALA A 208 -18.64 -6.52 0.97
CA ALA A 208 -17.45 -5.80 1.45
C ALA A 208 -17.02 -4.72 0.44
N HIS A 209 -16.95 -5.04 -0.86
CA HIS A 209 -16.64 -4.06 -1.90
C HIS A 209 -17.65 -2.92 -1.94
N LYS A 210 -18.96 -3.24 -2.00
CA LYS A 210 -20.00 -2.22 -2.07
C LYS A 210 -20.00 -1.32 -0.85
N THR A 211 -19.79 -1.87 0.34
CA THR A 211 -19.74 -1.09 1.59
C THR A 211 -18.52 -0.18 1.61
N LEU A 212 -17.33 -0.69 1.31
CA LEU A 212 -16.10 0.09 1.36
C LEU A 212 -16.05 1.16 0.26
N LEU A 213 -16.20 0.76 -1.00
CA LEU A 213 -16.12 1.66 -2.15
C LEU A 213 -17.26 2.68 -2.16
N GLY A 214 -18.47 2.26 -1.74
CA GLY A 214 -19.63 3.14 -1.61
C GLY A 214 -19.48 4.23 -0.56
N ASN A 215 -18.58 4.03 0.42
CA ASN A 215 -18.22 5.02 1.43
C ASN A 215 -16.88 5.74 1.12
N GLY A 216 -16.35 5.60 -0.10
CA GLY A 216 -15.14 6.27 -0.55
C GLY A 216 -13.86 5.73 0.09
N ILE A 217 -13.88 4.49 0.60
CA ILE A 217 -12.71 3.76 1.09
C ILE A 217 -12.14 2.96 -0.08
N PHE A 218 -10.92 3.31 -0.50
CA PHE A 218 -10.25 2.59 -1.60
C PHE A 218 -9.73 1.24 -1.12
N ILE A 219 -9.63 0.28 -2.05
CA ILE A 219 -9.18 -1.07 -1.74
C ILE A 219 -7.89 -1.35 -2.50
N ILE A 220 -6.87 -1.83 -1.80
CA ILE A 220 -5.59 -2.25 -2.37
C ILE A 220 -5.48 -3.74 -2.14
N GLU A 221 -5.47 -4.53 -3.21
CA GLU A 221 -5.46 -5.98 -3.13
C GLU A 221 -4.11 -6.58 -3.55
N SER A 222 -3.86 -7.79 -3.12
CA SER A 222 -2.67 -8.56 -3.47
C SER A 222 -1.35 -7.86 -3.12
N LEU A 223 -1.23 -7.37 -1.88
CA LEU A 223 0.05 -6.89 -1.37
C LEU A 223 1.02 -8.06 -1.15
N SER A 224 2.30 -7.85 -1.42
CA SER A 224 3.32 -8.89 -1.33
C SER A 224 3.71 -9.24 0.11
N ASN A 225 4.33 -10.41 0.29
CA ASN A 225 4.82 -10.89 1.58
C ASN A 225 5.89 -9.98 2.24
N ALA A 226 6.48 -9.04 1.51
CA ALA A 226 7.36 -8.03 2.07
C ALA A 226 6.67 -7.19 3.18
N LEU A 227 5.33 -7.20 3.21
CA LEU A 227 4.51 -6.59 4.25
C LEU A 227 4.79 -7.14 5.66
N LYS A 228 5.19 -8.40 5.78
CA LYS A 228 5.46 -9.11 7.05
C LYS A 228 6.43 -8.39 7.98
N GLN A 229 7.39 -7.62 7.45
CA GLN A 229 8.37 -6.88 8.26
C GLN A 229 7.78 -5.68 9.03
N PHE A 230 6.54 -5.30 8.71
CA PHE A 230 5.86 -4.13 9.27
C PHE A 230 4.70 -4.46 10.20
N LEU A 231 4.52 -5.73 10.57
CA LEU A 231 3.43 -6.15 11.47
C LEU A 231 3.41 -5.35 12.77
N GLY A 232 2.25 -4.82 13.13
CA GLY A 232 2.05 -3.99 14.32
C GLY A 232 2.72 -2.61 14.26
N LYS A 233 3.16 -2.15 13.07
CA LYS A 233 3.87 -0.88 12.90
C LYS A 233 3.08 0.10 12.05
N ARG A 234 3.41 1.38 12.23
CA ARG A 234 2.99 2.46 11.33
C ARG A 234 4.06 2.68 10.26
N ILE A 235 3.61 2.95 9.05
CA ILE A 235 4.42 3.23 7.87
C ILE A 235 3.83 4.40 7.10
N LEU A 236 4.63 5.08 6.29
CA LEU A 236 4.11 5.87 5.18
C LEU A 236 3.91 4.93 4.00
N MET A 237 2.68 4.80 3.53
CA MET A 237 2.35 4.03 2.34
C MET A 237 2.10 4.94 1.14
N ILE A 238 2.60 4.52 -0.01
CA ILE A 238 2.41 5.16 -1.31
C ILE A 238 1.90 4.09 -2.26
N CYS A 239 0.69 4.29 -2.81
CA CYS A 239 0.08 3.40 -3.79
C CYS A 239 -0.18 4.19 -5.07
N MET A 240 0.57 3.90 -6.14
CA MET A 240 0.46 4.62 -7.42
C MET A 240 -0.06 3.70 -8.52
N PRO A 241 -1.39 3.69 -8.76
CA PRO A 241 -1.99 2.96 -9.86
C PRO A 241 -1.68 3.61 -11.20
N ILE A 242 -1.74 2.83 -12.27
CA ILE A 242 -1.73 3.36 -13.63
C ILE A 242 -2.97 4.26 -13.79
N LYS A 243 -2.77 5.48 -14.30
CA LYS A 243 -3.86 6.45 -14.52
C LYS A 243 -4.63 6.11 -15.79
N LEU A 244 -5.51 5.13 -15.69
CA LEU A 244 -6.34 4.65 -16.79
C LEU A 244 -7.64 5.46 -16.85
N GLU A 245 -7.89 6.18 -17.94
CA GLU A 245 -9.10 7.00 -18.13
C GLU A 245 -10.36 6.14 -17.99
N GLY A 246 -11.23 6.52 -17.05
CA GLY A 246 -12.47 5.82 -16.75
C GLY A 246 -12.30 4.40 -16.21
N GLY A 247 -11.09 4.01 -15.79
CA GLY A 247 -10.82 2.67 -15.27
C GLY A 247 -11.53 2.41 -13.94
N ASP A 248 -11.97 1.17 -13.75
CA ASP A 248 -12.59 0.64 -12.53
C ASP A 248 -11.57 0.27 -11.45
N GLY A 249 -10.33 0.11 -11.84
CA GLY A 249 -9.16 -0.16 -11.03
C GLY A 249 -7.90 -0.11 -11.89
N ALA A 250 -6.74 -0.28 -11.30
CA ALA A 250 -5.50 -0.43 -12.07
C ALA A 250 -4.38 -1.08 -11.25
N PRO A 251 -3.48 -1.86 -11.88
CA PRO A 251 -2.24 -2.30 -11.28
C PRO A 251 -1.46 -1.12 -10.71
N ALA A 252 -0.89 -1.31 -9.53
CA ALA A 252 -0.25 -0.25 -8.79
C ALA A 252 1.15 -0.65 -8.31
N ARG A 253 2.08 0.32 -8.27
CA ARG A 253 3.29 0.16 -7.47
C ARG A 253 3.03 0.64 -6.05
N VAL A 254 3.16 -0.24 -5.09
CA VAL A 254 2.92 0.05 -3.67
C VAL A 254 4.24 0.01 -2.91
N VAL A 255 4.53 1.08 -2.18
CA VAL A 255 5.77 1.25 -1.43
C VAL A 255 5.46 1.57 0.03
N ALA A 256 6.16 0.92 0.94
CA ALA A 256 6.16 1.21 2.37
C ALA A 256 7.47 1.89 2.77
N ILE A 257 7.38 2.95 3.56
CA ILE A 257 8.52 3.63 4.15
C ILE A 257 8.32 3.62 5.67
N PRO A 258 9.25 3.07 6.47
CA PRO A 258 9.14 3.09 7.93
C PRO A 258 9.08 4.53 8.44
N ILE A 259 8.16 4.81 9.38
CA ILE A 259 8.07 6.06 10.12
C ILE A 259 8.22 5.75 11.60
N GLY A 260 9.33 6.12 12.20
CA GLY A 260 9.66 5.84 13.60
C GLY A 260 10.69 4.77 13.77
#